data_b8269a90be2fc1725984ea810d467a05
#
_entry.id   b8269a90be2fc1725984ea810d467a05
#
_cell.length_a   1.000
_cell.length_b   1.000
_cell.length_c   1.000
_cell.angle_alpha   90.00
_cell.angle_beta   90.00
_cell.angle_gamma   90.00
#
_symmetry.space_group_name_H-M   'P 1'
#
loop_
_entity.id
_entity.type
_entity.pdbx_description
1 polymer ?
#
loop_
_entity_poly.entity_id
_entity_poly.type
_entity_poly.pdbx_seq_one_letter_code
_entity_poly.pdbx_strand_id
1 'polypeptide(L)'
;MDKENLAAIDLGTNSCRLRITDAKGNMLYREAVTIKLGEGLYESGCFSDAAIQRGIDCFVHFSELMKDYHVGHYSAVATASCRKAQNSTSFIQMVKELSGISLEVISAEEEALLNLKGAVLNVPDTSRYVLLYDLGGGSTEIILAENGKEPKEIYTLSVPWGARTASEAFDLVEYDENKAEKLEAEIKKYVEEFLVNLPQCFCVATSSTPLRLLSMINKTGSYNKDLADGMTATVAQIDRQIDEILQMDLEQLMKSPYIGENRAPIFVAACIIF
;
A
#
# COMPACT_ATOMS: atom_id res chain seq x y z
N MET A 1 -13.49 34.67 4.00
CA MET A 1 -13.90 33.25 3.92
C MET A 1 -12.69 32.47 4.34
N ASP A 2 -12.72 31.93 5.54
CA ASP A 2 -11.67 31.03 6.01
C ASP A 2 -11.66 29.83 5.07
N LYS A 3 -10.50 29.58 4.43
CA LYS A 3 -10.35 28.43 3.54
C LYS A 3 -10.28 27.20 4.43
N GLU A 4 -11.33 26.40 4.41
CA GLU A 4 -11.41 25.15 5.14
C GLU A 4 -10.29 24.19 4.71
N ASN A 5 -9.74 23.46 5.65
CA ASN A 5 -8.74 22.43 5.38
C ASN A 5 -9.39 21.20 4.74
N LEU A 6 -8.59 20.44 4.01
CA LEU A 6 -9.03 19.26 3.29
C LEU A 6 -8.40 18.01 3.91
N ALA A 7 -9.13 16.90 3.93
CA ALA A 7 -8.58 15.62 4.35
C ALA A 7 -8.80 14.52 3.30
N ALA A 8 -7.85 13.59 3.26
CA ALA A 8 -7.98 12.33 2.53
C ALA A 8 -7.68 11.16 3.47
N ILE A 9 -8.54 10.14 3.44
CA ILE A 9 -8.38 8.89 4.19
C ILE A 9 -8.32 7.73 3.21
N ASP A 10 -7.30 6.88 3.36
CA ASP A 10 -7.08 5.67 2.60
C ASP A 10 -7.11 4.46 3.54
N LEU A 11 -8.15 3.64 3.42
CA LEU A 11 -8.31 2.39 4.18
C LEU A 11 -7.83 1.20 3.37
N GLY A 12 -6.59 0.81 3.62
CA GLY A 12 -6.00 -0.39 3.04
C GLY A 12 -6.19 -1.65 3.90
N THR A 13 -5.72 -2.77 3.39
CA THR A 13 -5.81 -4.10 4.05
C THR A 13 -4.98 -4.17 5.35
N ASN A 14 -3.84 -3.49 5.41
CA ASN A 14 -2.94 -3.52 6.57
C ASN A 14 -2.92 -2.22 7.37
N SER A 15 -3.12 -1.08 6.72
CA SER A 15 -2.95 0.24 7.34
C SER A 15 -4.04 1.18 6.85
N CYS A 16 -4.46 2.09 7.74
CA CYS A 16 -5.31 3.22 7.41
C CYS A 16 -4.48 4.51 7.47
N ARG A 17 -4.64 5.38 6.50
CA ARG A 17 -3.85 6.61 6.36
C ARG A 17 -4.74 7.82 6.37
N LEU A 18 -4.30 8.88 7.06
CA LEU A 18 -4.91 10.21 7.03
C LEU A 18 -3.88 11.21 6.52
N ARG A 19 -4.31 12.09 5.63
CA ARG A 19 -3.58 13.29 5.20
C ARG A 19 -4.49 14.49 5.31
N ILE A 20 -4.00 15.57 5.94
CA ILE A 20 -4.70 16.85 6.04
C ILE A 20 -3.84 17.92 5.36
N THR A 21 -4.46 18.74 4.53
CA THR A 21 -3.83 19.85 3.82
C THR A 21 -4.62 21.14 4.03
N ASP A 22 -3.96 22.27 3.85
CA ASP A 22 -4.67 23.53 3.65
C ASP A 22 -5.35 23.58 2.27
N ALA A 23 -6.15 24.58 2.02
CA ALA A 23 -6.83 24.79 0.74
C ALA A 23 -5.88 25.03 -0.46
N LYS A 24 -4.58 25.18 -0.23
CA LYS A 24 -3.54 25.30 -1.27
C LYS A 24 -2.81 23.99 -1.53
N GLY A 25 -3.13 22.92 -0.76
CA GLY A 25 -2.48 21.62 -0.85
C GLY A 25 -1.22 21.48 0.01
N ASN A 26 -0.85 22.49 0.82
CA ASN A 26 0.27 22.34 1.74
C ASN A 26 -0.08 21.36 2.86
N MET A 27 0.82 20.44 3.16
CA MET A 27 0.61 19.43 4.20
C MET A 27 0.59 20.06 5.58
N LEU A 28 -0.49 19.82 6.34
CA LEU A 28 -0.64 20.21 7.74
C LEU A 28 -0.42 19.02 8.68
N TYR A 29 -0.92 17.85 8.31
CA TYR A 29 -0.80 16.63 9.10
C TYR A 29 -0.84 15.39 8.23
N ARG A 30 -0.16 14.33 8.65
CA ARG A 30 -0.29 12.99 8.10
C ARG A 30 -0.01 11.93 9.14
N GLU A 31 -0.76 10.85 9.07
CA GLU A 31 -0.60 9.68 9.92
C GLU A 31 -0.89 8.40 9.15
N ALA A 32 -0.25 7.30 9.56
CA ALA A 32 -0.54 5.96 9.09
C ALA A 32 -0.63 5.01 10.28
N VAL A 33 -1.82 4.48 10.51
CA VAL A 33 -2.11 3.54 11.61
C VAL A 33 -2.15 2.12 11.07
N THR A 34 -1.37 1.22 11.65
CA THR A 34 -1.40 -0.21 11.30
C THR A 34 -2.58 -0.86 12.00
N ILE A 35 -3.65 -1.16 11.27
CA ILE A 35 -4.89 -1.74 11.80
C ILE A 35 -5.03 -3.22 11.52
N LYS A 36 -4.27 -3.79 10.56
CA LYS A 36 -4.32 -5.20 10.14
C LYS A 36 -5.75 -5.66 9.84
N LEU A 37 -6.53 -4.84 9.12
CA LEU A 37 -7.95 -5.10 8.86
C LEU A 37 -8.17 -6.44 8.14
N GLY A 38 -7.28 -6.80 7.22
CA GLY A 38 -7.35 -8.04 6.46
C GLY A 38 -6.73 -9.26 7.14
N GLU A 39 -6.40 -9.19 8.44
CA GLU A 39 -5.84 -10.33 9.18
C GLU A 39 -6.86 -11.49 9.25
N GLY A 40 -6.48 -12.69 8.77
CA GLY A 40 -7.34 -13.87 8.69
C GLY A 40 -8.48 -13.78 7.64
N LEU A 41 -8.55 -12.72 6.84
CA LEU A 41 -9.60 -12.52 5.84
C LEU A 41 -9.57 -13.58 4.74
N TYR A 42 -8.38 -14.04 4.35
CA TYR A 42 -8.24 -15.06 3.30
C TYR A 42 -8.94 -16.37 3.67
N GLU A 43 -8.81 -16.81 4.92
CA GLU A 43 -9.39 -18.06 5.41
C GLU A 43 -10.88 -17.92 5.75
N SER A 44 -11.24 -16.84 6.46
CA SER A 44 -12.59 -16.66 7.03
C SER A 44 -13.58 -16.01 6.06
N GLY A 45 -13.12 -15.26 5.08
CA GLY A 45 -13.94 -14.41 4.23
C GLY A 45 -14.53 -13.19 4.93
N CYS A 46 -14.20 -12.95 6.21
CA CYS A 46 -14.75 -11.89 7.05
C CYS A 46 -13.65 -11.18 7.84
N PHE A 47 -13.88 -9.91 8.18
CA PHE A 47 -13.09 -9.22 9.20
C PHE A 47 -13.38 -9.84 10.57
N SER A 48 -12.35 -10.07 11.38
CA SER A 48 -12.51 -10.47 12.78
C SER A 48 -12.99 -9.29 13.64
N ASP A 49 -13.65 -9.59 14.76
CA ASP A 49 -14.12 -8.55 15.70
C ASP A 49 -12.97 -7.66 16.19
N ALA A 50 -11.80 -8.24 16.42
CA ALA A 50 -10.60 -7.49 16.81
C ALA A 50 -10.12 -6.55 15.71
N ALA A 51 -10.17 -6.96 14.43
CA ALA A 51 -9.81 -6.12 13.29
C ALA A 51 -10.82 -4.99 13.09
N ILE A 52 -12.12 -5.29 13.24
CA ILE A 52 -13.20 -4.30 13.22
C ILE A 52 -12.98 -3.24 14.29
N GLN A 53 -12.70 -3.66 15.54
CA GLN A 53 -12.48 -2.71 16.64
C GLN A 53 -11.27 -1.81 16.39
N ARG A 54 -10.14 -2.36 15.93
CA ARG A 54 -8.96 -1.54 15.55
C ARG A 54 -9.28 -0.53 14.44
N GLY A 55 -10.10 -0.93 13.48
CA GLY A 55 -10.57 -0.04 12.42
C GLY A 55 -11.43 1.10 12.98
N ILE A 56 -12.42 0.79 13.80
CA ILE A 56 -13.32 1.77 14.44
C ILE A 56 -12.50 2.76 15.27
N ASP A 57 -11.60 2.29 16.14
CA ASP A 57 -10.76 3.14 16.98
C ASP A 57 -9.93 4.11 16.14
N CYS A 58 -9.38 3.64 15.01
CA CYS A 58 -8.64 4.46 14.06
C CYS A 58 -9.52 5.56 13.45
N PHE A 59 -10.73 5.26 13.02
CA PHE A 59 -11.64 6.26 12.44
C PHE A 59 -12.17 7.27 13.46
N VAL A 60 -12.41 6.86 14.70
CA VAL A 60 -12.76 7.78 15.80
C VAL A 60 -11.61 8.75 16.04
N HIS A 61 -10.37 8.25 16.14
CA HIS A 61 -9.17 9.08 16.26
C HIS A 61 -9.02 10.06 15.08
N PHE A 62 -9.20 9.59 13.84
CA PHE A 62 -9.13 10.46 12.66
C PHE A 62 -10.24 11.52 12.63
N SER A 63 -11.44 11.21 13.12
CA SER A 63 -12.52 12.18 13.25
C SER A 63 -12.16 13.31 14.22
N GLU A 64 -11.51 13.00 15.35
CA GLU A 64 -11.04 13.98 16.32
C GLU A 64 -9.96 14.88 15.71
N LEU A 65 -8.96 14.30 15.04
CA LEU A 65 -7.93 15.05 14.32
C LEU A 65 -8.52 15.98 13.27
N MET A 66 -9.47 15.51 12.46
CA MET A 66 -10.12 16.36 11.46
C MET A 66 -10.85 17.55 12.08
N LYS A 67 -11.46 17.38 13.26
CA LYS A 67 -12.07 18.49 14.00
C LYS A 67 -11.01 19.49 14.50
N ASP A 68 -9.92 19.01 15.09
CA ASP A 68 -8.83 19.83 15.61
C ASP A 68 -8.16 20.67 14.51
N TYR A 69 -8.04 20.09 13.31
CA TYR A 69 -7.50 20.77 12.12
C TYR A 69 -8.55 21.55 11.33
N HIS A 70 -9.79 21.68 11.80
CA HIS A 70 -10.87 22.42 11.12
C HIS A 70 -11.07 21.99 9.66
N VAL A 71 -11.11 20.68 9.43
CA VAL A 71 -11.36 20.11 8.11
C VAL A 71 -12.82 20.35 7.71
N GLY A 72 -13.02 21.04 6.59
CA GLY A 72 -14.36 21.32 6.04
C GLY A 72 -14.81 20.28 5.02
N HIS A 73 -13.86 19.69 4.28
CA HIS A 73 -14.15 18.66 3.28
C HIS A 73 -13.17 17.50 3.39
N TYR A 74 -13.68 16.29 3.21
CA TYR A 74 -12.84 15.10 3.18
C TYR A 74 -13.29 14.13 2.09
N SER A 75 -12.36 13.26 1.67
CA SER A 75 -12.62 12.04 0.93
C SER A 75 -12.07 10.86 1.73
N ALA A 76 -12.83 9.78 1.86
CA ALA A 76 -12.42 8.59 2.57
C ALA A 76 -12.76 7.35 1.72
N VAL A 77 -11.73 6.63 1.30
CA VAL A 77 -11.86 5.46 0.44
C VAL A 77 -11.42 4.18 1.15
N ALA A 78 -12.05 3.08 0.79
CA ALA A 78 -11.72 1.73 1.23
C ALA A 78 -11.41 0.85 0.02
N THR A 79 -10.43 -0.02 0.15
CA THR A 79 -9.84 -0.75 -0.99
C THR A 79 -10.02 -2.28 -0.90
N ALA A 80 -9.05 -3.06 -1.30
CA ALA A 80 -9.12 -4.51 -1.55
C ALA A 80 -9.77 -5.33 -0.42
N SER A 81 -9.46 -5.06 0.85
CA SER A 81 -10.04 -5.83 1.96
C SER A 81 -11.56 -5.61 2.08
N CYS A 82 -12.03 -4.37 1.90
CA CYS A 82 -13.45 -4.05 1.93
C CYS A 82 -14.20 -4.58 0.69
N ARG A 83 -13.54 -4.69 -0.46
CA ARG A 83 -14.12 -5.36 -1.63
C ARG A 83 -14.33 -6.87 -1.42
N LYS A 84 -13.48 -7.51 -0.62
CA LYS A 84 -13.47 -8.97 -0.42
C LYS A 84 -14.29 -9.45 0.77
N ALA A 85 -14.34 -8.68 1.85
CA ALA A 85 -14.95 -9.11 3.11
C ALA A 85 -16.48 -9.15 3.05
N GLN A 86 -17.09 -10.26 3.44
CA GLN A 86 -18.56 -10.44 3.47
C GLN A 86 -19.24 -9.51 4.48
N ASN A 87 -18.55 -9.14 5.56
CA ASN A 87 -19.06 -8.23 6.59
C ASN A 87 -18.59 -6.77 6.41
N SER A 88 -18.08 -6.42 5.24
CA SER A 88 -17.59 -5.06 4.92
C SER A 88 -18.67 -3.99 5.09
N THR A 89 -19.88 -4.24 4.61
CA THR A 89 -21.01 -3.29 4.72
C THR A 89 -21.34 -2.96 6.19
N SER A 90 -21.37 -3.96 7.06
CA SER A 90 -21.60 -3.77 8.49
C SER A 90 -20.49 -2.97 9.14
N PHE A 91 -19.24 -3.26 8.80
CA PHE A 91 -18.07 -2.49 9.27
C PHE A 91 -18.15 -1.02 8.86
N ILE A 92 -18.41 -0.73 7.58
CA ILE A 92 -18.56 0.64 7.06
C ILE A 92 -19.68 1.41 7.77
N GLN A 93 -20.80 0.74 8.03
CA GLN A 93 -21.89 1.34 8.77
C GLN A 93 -21.49 1.69 10.21
N MET A 94 -20.80 0.80 10.93
CA MET A 94 -20.28 1.06 12.28
C MET A 94 -19.28 2.23 12.28
N VAL A 95 -18.38 2.30 11.30
CA VAL A 95 -17.45 3.43 11.15
C VAL A 95 -18.23 4.74 11.03
N LYS A 96 -19.24 4.79 10.17
CA LYS A 96 -20.08 5.98 9.98
C LYS A 96 -20.83 6.39 11.26
N GLU A 97 -21.41 5.43 11.96
CA GLU A 97 -22.18 5.70 13.19
C GLU A 97 -21.30 6.22 14.33
N LEU A 98 -20.09 5.67 14.49
CA LEU A 98 -19.22 5.97 15.62
C LEU A 98 -18.27 7.13 15.37
N SER A 99 -17.79 7.33 14.15
CA SER A 99 -16.85 8.41 13.80
C SER A 99 -17.47 9.57 13.02
N GLY A 100 -18.64 9.36 12.40
CA GLY A 100 -19.25 10.30 11.46
C GLY A 100 -18.62 10.27 10.06
N ILE A 101 -17.57 9.47 9.83
CA ILE A 101 -16.87 9.38 8.56
C ILE A 101 -17.58 8.40 7.62
N SER A 102 -17.94 8.87 6.43
CA SER A 102 -18.50 8.03 5.37
C SER A 102 -17.39 7.49 4.49
N LEU A 103 -17.28 6.17 4.40
CA LEU A 103 -16.33 5.45 3.56
C LEU A 103 -16.98 5.04 2.24
N GLU A 104 -16.24 5.24 1.15
CA GLU A 104 -16.59 4.74 -0.18
C GLU A 104 -15.67 3.56 -0.54
N VAL A 105 -16.25 2.43 -0.93
CA VAL A 105 -15.46 1.29 -1.45
C VAL A 105 -15.23 1.52 -2.93
N ILE A 106 -13.99 1.82 -3.29
CA ILE A 106 -13.61 2.08 -4.67
C ILE A 106 -13.20 0.81 -5.41
N SER A 107 -13.35 0.80 -6.72
CA SER A 107 -12.88 -0.29 -7.58
C SER A 107 -11.36 -0.38 -7.63
N ALA A 108 -10.81 -1.47 -8.14
CA ALA A 108 -9.36 -1.60 -8.33
C ALA A 108 -8.84 -0.59 -9.36
N GLU A 109 -9.63 -0.33 -10.40
CA GLU A 109 -9.31 0.65 -11.44
C GLU A 109 -9.28 2.08 -10.89
N GLU A 110 -10.23 2.45 -10.03
CA GLU A 110 -10.24 3.76 -9.37
C GLU A 110 -9.07 3.93 -8.40
N GLU A 111 -8.75 2.88 -7.62
CA GLU A 111 -7.58 2.84 -6.74
C GLU A 111 -6.30 3.05 -7.55
N ALA A 112 -6.15 2.32 -8.66
CA ALA A 112 -5.04 2.43 -9.58
C ALA A 112 -4.88 3.85 -10.17
N LEU A 113 -5.98 4.46 -10.60
CA LEU A 113 -5.97 5.82 -11.16
C LEU A 113 -5.58 6.87 -10.12
N LEU A 114 -6.05 6.74 -8.87
CA LEU A 114 -5.67 7.65 -7.78
C LEU A 114 -4.19 7.51 -7.43
N ASN A 115 -3.67 6.28 -7.39
CA ASN A 115 -2.26 6.02 -7.18
C ASN A 115 -1.39 6.58 -8.31
N LEU A 116 -1.81 6.41 -9.57
CA LEU A 116 -1.12 6.97 -10.73
C LEU A 116 -1.01 8.49 -10.62
N LYS A 117 -2.10 9.19 -10.35
CA LYS A 117 -2.11 10.65 -10.20
C LYS A 117 -1.17 11.14 -9.09
N GLY A 118 -1.06 10.38 -8.00
CA GLY A 118 -0.12 10.70 -6.93
C GLY A 118 1.34 10.40 -7.26
N ALA A 119 1.60 9.31 -7.95
CA ALA A 119 2.95 8.82 -8.24
C ALA A 119 3.68 9.62 -9.31
N VAL A 120 2.98 10.06 -10.36
CA VAL A 120 3.61 10.79 -11.49
C VAL A 120 4.14 12.16 -11.11
N LEU A 121 3.75 12.71 -9.96
CA LEU A 121 4.26 14.02 -9.49
C LEU A 121 5.79 14.04 -9.33
N ASN A 122 6.43 12.87 -9.16
CA ASN A 122 7.87 12.73 -8.97
C ASN A 122 8.60 12.07 -10.17
N VAL A 123 7.88 11.84 -11.29
CA VAL A 123 8.48 11.23 -12.49
C VAL A 123 9.15 12.31 -13.35
N PRO A 124 10.39 12.08 -13.82
CA PRO A 124 11.06 13.01 -14.73
C PRO A 124 10.27 13.22 -16.03
N ASP A 125 10.13 14.48 -16.47
CA ASP A 125 9.45 14.84 -17.73
C ASP A 125 10.09 14.21 -18.98
N THR A 126 11.33 13.74 -18.87
CA THR A 126 12.07 13.07 -19.96
C THR A 126 11.59 11.67 -20.28
N SER A 127 10.83 11.05 -19.39
CA SER A 127 10.32 9.69 -19.57
C SER A 127 8.97 9.73 -20.26
N ARG A 128 8.85 9.09 -21.43
CA ARG A 128 7.56 9.01 -22.16
C ARG A 128 6.56 8.12 -21.47
N TYR A 129 7.01 7.02 -20.88
CA TYR A 129 6.16 6.05 -20.20
C TYR A 129 6.57 5.90 -18.74
N VAL A 130 5.59 5.68 -17.89
CA VAL A 130 5.76 5.33 -16.48
C VAL A 130 5.10 3.99 -16.20
N LEU A 131 5.83 3.13 -15.49
CA LEU A 131 5.30 1.91 -14.90
C LEU A 131 5.16 2.15 -13.41
N LEU A 132 3.93 2.29 -12.95
CA LEU A 132 3.63 2.36 -11.54
C LEU A 132 3.41 0.95 -11.00
N TYR A 133 4.04 0.65 -9.88
CA TYR A 133 3.92 -0.58 -9.13
C TYR A 133 3.50 -0.27 -7.69
N ASP A 134 2.30 -0.67 -7.31
CA ASP A 134 1.78 -0.49 -5.94
C ASP A 134 1.55 -1.82 -5.26
N LEU A 135 2.45 -2.18 -4.35
CA LEU A 135 2.34 -3.39 -3.54
C LEU A 135 1.53 -3.12 -2.29
N GLY A 136 0.26 -3.43 -2.35
CA GLY A 136 -0.66 -3.34 -1.22
C GLY A 136 -0.56 -4.53 -0.26
N GLY A 137 -1.43 -4.53 0.74
CA GLY A 137 -1.57 -5.66 1.65
C GLY A 137 -2.43 -6.79 1.09
N GLY A 138 -3.40 -6.47 0.24
CA GLY A 138 -4.41 -7.41 -0.28
C GLY A 138 -4.31 -7.68 -1.78
N SER A 139 -3.65 -6.81 -2.53
CA SER A 139 -3.46 -6.88 -3.98
C SER A 139 -2.20 -6.11 -4.37
N THR A 140 -1.79 -6.27 -5.63
CA THR A 140 -0.71 -5.49 -6.24
C THR A 140 -1.23 -4.90 -7.54
N GLU A 141 -1.15 -3.60 -7.68
CA GLU A 141 -1.56 -2.88 -8.88
C GLU A 141 -0.33 -2.52 -9.71
N ILE A 142 -0.39 -2.82 -11.01
CA ILE A 142 0.64 -2.48 -11.99
C ILE A 142 -0.03 -1.64 -13.08
N ILE A 143 0.48 -0.43 -13.30
CA ILE A 143 -0.12 0.50 -14.25
C ILE A 143 0.96 1.00 -15.21
N LEU A 144 0.74 0.80 -16.51
CA LEU A 144 1.51 1.44 -17.56
C LEU A 144 0.75 2.67 -18.02
N ALA A 145 1.41 3.83 -18.04
CA ALA A 145 0.80 5.08 -18.47
C ALA A 145 1.76 5.91 -19.34
N GLU A 146 1.19 6.77 -20.20
CA GLU A 146 1.94 7.89 -20.76
C GLU A 146 2.17 8.95 -19.69
N ASN A 147 3.42 9.37 -19.55
CA ASN A 147 3.80 10.40 -18.59
C ASN A 147 3.39 11.77 -19.07
N GLY A 148 2.99 12.65 -18.16
CA GLY A 148 2.59 14.03 -18.45
C GLY A 148 1.87 14.67 -17.28
N LYS A 149 1.48 15.94 -17.43
CA LYS A 149 0.70 16.66 -16.40
C LYS A 149 -0.62 15.99 -16.08
N GLU A 150 -1.23 15.36 -17.08
CA GLU A 150 -2.38 14.47 -16.92
C GLU A 150 -1.96 13.11 -17.48
N PRO A 151 -1.49 12.20 -16.63
CA PRO A 151 -1.02 10.89 -17.06
C PRO A 151 -2.17 10.11 -17.68
N LYS A 152 -1.91 9.49 -18.84
CA LYS A 152 -2.90 8.70 -19.53
C LYS A 152 -2.60 7.23 -19.34
N GLU A 153 -3.48 6.55 -18.65
CA GLU A 153 -3.43 5.10 -18.49
C GLU A 153 -3.47 4.41 -19.86
N ILE A 154 -2.56 3.46 -20.07
CA ILE A 154 -2.50 2.60 -21.25
C ILE A 154 -3.01 1.21 -20.87
N TYR A 155 -2.56 0.69 -19.74
CA TYR A 155 -2.89 -0.65 -19.26
C TYR A 155 -2.81 -0.69 -17.73
N THR A 156 -3.80 -1.33 -17.13
CA THR A 156 -3.83 -1.58 -15.67
C THR A 156 -4.03 -3.06 -15.41
N LEU A 157 -3.23 -3.60 -14.52
CA LEU A 157 -3.30 -4.96 -14.05
C LEU A 157 -3.41 -4.96 -12.53
N SER A 158 -4.40 -5.68 -12.00
CA SER A 158 -4.51 -5.97 -10.57
C SER A 158 -4.23 -7.45 -10.33
N VAL A 159 -3.16 -7.72 -9.60
CA VAL A 159 -2.81 -9.07 -9.14
C VAL A 159 -3.46 -9.27 -7.77
N PRO A 160 -4.26 -10.34 -7.54
CA PRO A 160 -5.03 -10.52 -6.29
C PRO A 160 -4.16 -10.99 -5.11
N TRP A 161 -2.85 -10.77 -5.20
CA TRP A 161 -1.86 -11.06 -4.18
C TRP A 161 -1.18 -9.77 -3.73
N GLY A 162 -1.28 -9.47 -2.44
CA GLY A 162 -0.52 -8.42 -1.77
C GLY A 162 0.28 -9.03 -0.61
N ALA A 163 1.08 -8.23 0.06
CA ALA A 163 1.99 -8.68 1.10
C ALA A 163 1.32 -9.56 2.18
N ARG A 164 0.11 -9.20 2.63
CA ARG A 164 -0.60 -9.95 3.66
C ARG A 164 -1.29 -11.19 3.10
N THR A 165 -2.06 -11.03 2.04
CA THR A 165 -2.82 -12.15 1.45
C THR A 165 -1.89 -13.25 0.96
N ALA A 166 -0.73 -12.90 0.40
CA ALA A 166 0.28 -13.86 -0.02
C ALA A 166 0.96 -14.54 1.18
N SER A 167 1.35 -13.76 2.21
CA SER A 167 1.96 -14.33 3.41
C SER A 167 1.04 -15.36 4.09
N GLU A 168 -0.25 -15.05 4.23
CA GLU A 168 -1.23 -15.95 4.85
C GLU A 168 -1.52 -17.17 3.95
N ALA A 169 -1.78 -16.97 2.65
CA ALA A 169 -2.16 -18.05 1.75
C ALA A 169 -1.04 -19.07 1.48
N PHE A 170 0.20 -18.62 1.46
CA PHE A 170 1.37 -19.45 1.17
C PHE A 170 2.20 -19.77 2.42
N ASP A 171 1.77 -19.28 3.61
CA ASP A 171 2.50 -19.43 4.87
C ASP A 171 3.97 -18.98 4.75
N LEU A 172 4.16 -17.76 4.20
CA LEU A 172 5.46 -17.14 3.89
C LEU A 172 5.83 -16.06 4.92
N VAL A 173 5.79 -16.43 6.20
CA VAL A 173 6.31 -15.60 7.29
C VAL A 173 7.84 -15.58 7.29
N GLU A 174 8.46 -16.71 6.97
CA GLU A 174 9.87 -16.91 6.70
C GLU A 174 10.04 -17.49 5.29
N TYR A 175 11.23 -17.38 4.72
CA TYR A 175 11.49 -17.88 3.38
C TYR A 175 11.49 -19.40 3.33
N ASP A 176 10.73 -19.93 2.40
CA ASP A 176 10.69 -21.33 1.99
C ASP A 176 10.64 -21.40 0.47
N GLU A 177 11.64 -22.02 -0.15
CA GLU A 177 11.80 -22.04 -1.60
C GLU A 177 10.56 -22.63 -2.32
N ASN A 178 10.01 -23.75 -1.82
CA ASN A 178 8.85 -24.37 -2.43
C ASN A 178 7.57 -23.53 -2.35
N LYS A 179 7.43 -22.76 -1.26
CA LYS A 179 6.30 -21.84 -1.08
C LYS A 179 6.46 -20.59 -1.93
N ALA A 180 7.69 -20.07 -2.03
CA ALA A 180 8.05 -18.95 -2.89
C ALA A 180 7.76 -19.27 -4.36
N GLU A 181 8.24 -20.41 -4.87
CA GLU A 181 7.96 -20.87 -6.23
C GLU A 181 6.46 -20.97 -6.55
N LYS A 182 5.65 -21.41 -5.58
CA LYS A 182 4.19 -21.45 -5.76
C LYS A 182 3.59 -20.07 -5.89
N LEU A 183 4.02 -19.12 -5.05
CA LEU A 183 3.57 -17.72 -5.12
C LEU A 183 4.00 -17.08 -6.46
N GLU A 184 5.24 -17.27 -6.86
CA GLU A 184 5.76 -16.79 -8.14
C GLU A 184 4.97 -17.34 -9.33
N ALA A 185 4.67 -18.66 -9.33
CA ALA A 185 3.87 -19.28 -10.35
C ALA A 185 2.44 -18.73 -10.43
N GLU A 186 1.84 -18.37 -9.28
CA GLU A 186 0.54 -17.70 -9.25
C GLU A 186 0.61 -16.27 -9.80
N ILE A 187 1.61 -15.48 -9.42
CA ILE A 187 1.80 -14.12 -9.94
C ILE A 187 2.04 -14.13 -11.44
N LYS A 188 2.88 -15.04 -11.92
CA LYS A 188 3.24 -15.17 -13.33
C LYS A 188 2.02 -15.30 -14.25
N LYS A 189 0.95 -15.98 -13.81
CA LYS A 189 -0.30 -16.11 -14.57
C LYS A 189 -0.93 -14.76 -14.95
N TYR A 190 -0.68 -13.73 -14.16
CA TYR A 190 -1.23 -12.39 -14.36
C TYR A 190 -0.29 -11.48 -15.16
N VAL A 191 1.03 -11.60 -14.94
CA VAL A 191 1.99 -10.62 -15.48
C VAL A 191 2.65 -11.04 -16.78
N GLU A 192 2.63 -12.31 -17.15
CA GLU A 192 3.40 -12.85 -18.29
C GLU A 192 3.05 -12.14 -19.60
N GLU A 193 1.76 -12.01 -19.93
CA GLU A 193 1.31 -11.34 -21.16
C GLU A 193 1.62 -9.84 -21.15
N PHE A 194 1.48 -9.20 -20.00
CA PHE A 194 1.79 -7.80 -19.82
C PHE A 194 3.26 -7.48 -20.07
N LEU A 195 4.17 -8.30 -19.53
CA LEU A 195 5.61 -8.08 -19.62
C LEU A 195 6.18 -8.22 -21.04
N VAL A 196 5.57 -9.04 -21.89
CA VAL A 196 6.04 -9.29 -23.26
C VAL A 196 6.08 -8.03 -24.12
N ASN A 197 5.16 -7.08 -23.88
CA ASN A 197 5.00 -5.88 -24.70
C ASN A 197 5.34 -4.59 -23.93
N LEU A 198 6.07 -4.69 -22.82
CA LEU A 198 6.39 -3.55 -21.98
C LEU A 198 7.37 -2.61 -22.73
N PRO A 199 7.03 -1.32 -22.96
CA PRO A 199 7.95 -0.35 -23.53
C PRO A 199 9.02 0.04 -22.52
N GLN A 200 10.09 0.70 -23.00
CA GLN A 200 11.02 1.34 -22.07
C GLN A 200 10.28 2.41 -21.27
N CYS A 201 10.28 2.29 -19.95
CA CYS A 201 9.52 3.12 -19.03
C CYS A 201 10.34 3.47 -17.78
N PHE A 202 9.93 4.53 -17.10
CA PHE A 202 10.45 4.85 -15.77
C PHE A 202 9.59 4.11 -14.74
N CYS A 203 10.24 3.31 -13.88
CA CYS A 203 9.53 2.53 -12.87
C CYS A 203 9.40 3.34 -11.58
N VAL A 204 8.17 3.45 -11.09
CA VAL A 204 7.83 4.06 -9.80
C VAL A 204 7.18 3.01 -8.94
N ALA A 205 7.74 2.73 -7.78
CA ALA A 205 7.13 1.85 -6.81
C ALA A 205 6.57 2.66 -5.64
N THR A 206 5.33 2.38 -5.27
CA THR A 206 4.66 2.98 -4.13
C THR A 206 4.49 1.98 -2.99
N SER A 207 3.94 2.41 -1.87
CA SER A 207 3.78 1.65 -0.63
C SER A 207 5.03 1.59 0.26
N SER A 208 4.98 0.82 1.34
CA SER A 208 6.05 0.83 2.33
C SER A 208 7.17 -0.18 2.06
N THR A 209 6.94 -1.21 1.24
CA THR A 209 7.97 -2.22 0.96
C THR A 209 9.14 -1.62 0.17
N PRO A 210 8.92 -0.98 -1.00
CA PRO A 210 10.02 -0.35 -1.74
C PRO A 210 10.75 0.73 -0.92
N LEU A 211 10.03 1.53 -0.13
CA LEU A 211 10.68 2.55 0.71
C LEU A 211 11.59 1.93 1.80
N ARG A 212 11.23 0.76 2.33
CA ARG A 212 12.08 0.03 3.29
C ARG A 212 13.30 -0.57 2.61
N LEU A 213 13.14 -1.17 1.44
CA LEU A 213 14.26 -1.66 0.63
C LEU A 213 15.24 -0.52 0.30
N LEU A 214 14.75 0.63 -0.14
CA LEU A 214 15.57 1.81 -0.41
C LEU A 214 16.27 2.35 0.83
N SER A 215 15.60 2.34 1.99
CA SER A 215 16.23 2.72 3.27
C SER A 215 17.37 1.78 3.64
N MET A 216 17.24 0.47 3.40
CA MET A 216 18.29 -0.54 3.64
C MET A 216 19.46 -0.36 2.68
N ILE A 217 19.19 -0.25 1.37
CA ILE A 217 20.19 -0.05 0.32
C ILE A 217 21.03 1.22 0.59
N ASN A 218 20.36 2.30 1.00
CA ASN A 218 21.01 3.59 1.28
C ASN A 218 21.52 3.74 2.72
N LYS A 219 21.36 2.69 3.56
CA LYS A 219 21.88 2.63 4.95
C LYS A 219 21.46 3.83 5.81
N THR A 220 20.17 4.18 5.79
CA THR A 220 19.63 5.35 6.51
C THR A 220 19.58 5.18 8.05
N GLY A 221 20.07 4.05 8.57
CA GLY A 221 20.06 3.69 9.99
C GLY A 221 18.75 3.07 10.47
N SER A 222 17.62 3.56 9.99
CA SER A 222 16.29 3.00 10.24
C SER A 222 15.33 3.41 9.13
N TYR A 223 14.15 2.76 9.09
CA TYR A 223 13.10 3.17 8.17
C TYR A 223 12.57 4.57 8.52
N ASN A 224 12.73 5.48 7.58
CA ASN A 224 12.12 6.80 7.61
C ASN A 224 11.52 7.09 6.23
N LYS A 225 10.20 7.19 6.18
CA LYS A 225 9.47 7.40 4.93
C LYS A 225 9.92 8.68 4.21
N ASP A 226 10.15 9.77 4.95
CA ASP A 226 10.47 11.08 4.38
C ASP A 226 11.87 11.13 3.80
N LEU A 227 12.80 10.34 4.35
CA LEU A 227 14.14 10.17 3.78
C LEU A 227 14.13 9.23 2.59
N ALA A 228 13.29 8.20 2.59
CA ALA A 228 13.26 7.20 1.51
C ALA A 228 12.47 7.66 0.29
N ASP A 229 11.53 8.60 0.45
CA ASP A 229 10.71 9.13 -0.64
C ASP A 229 11.59 9.83 -1.69
N GLY A 230 11.40 9.47 -2.96
CA GLY A 230 12.22 9.95 -4.08
C GLY A 230 13.60 9.31 -4.23
N MET A 231 14.02 8.41 -3.35
CA MET A 231 15.24 7.62 -3.56
C MET A 231 15.09 6.66 -4.74
N THR A 232 16.22 6.32 -5.36
CA THR A 232 16.29 5.39 -6.48
C THR A 232 17.29 4.28 -6.21
N ALA A 233 17.08 3.13 -6.81
CA ALA A 233 18.03 2.02 -6.84
C ALA A 233 17.96 1.31 -8.19
N THR A 234 19.04 0.62 -8.55
CA THR A 234 19.04 -0.29 -9.69
C THR A 234 18.37 -1.61 -9.32
N VAL A 235 17.85 -2.34 -10.31
CA VAL A 235 17.30 -3.68 -10.11
C VAL A 235 18.30 -4.59 -9.38
N ALA A 236 19.55 -4.61 -9.79
CA ALA A 236 20.59 -5.43 -9.15
C ALA A 236 20.86 -5.07 -7.67
N GLN A 237 20.61 -3.81 -7.25
CA GLN A 237 20.71 -3.44 -5.83
C GLN A 237 19.50 -3.94 -5.05
N ILE A 238 18.32 -3.89 -5.67
CA ILE A 238 17.07 -4.38 -5.10
C ILE A 238 17.15 -5.89 -4.92
N ASP A 239 17.52 -6.64 -5.96
CA ASP A 239 17.65 -8.10 -5.93
C ASP A 239 18.60 -8.55 -4.82
N ARG A 240 19.79 -7.93 -4.73
CA ARG A 240 20.74 -8.25 -3.65
C ARG A 240 20.16 -7.99 -2.27
N GLN A 241 19.42 -6.88 -2.10
CA GLN A 241 18.82 -6.56 -0.81
C GLN A 241 17.70 -7.55 -0.46
N ILE A 242 16.93 -8.00 -1.45
CA ILE A 242 15.92 -9.04 -1.28
C ILE A 242 16.60 -10.36 -0.89
N ASP A 243 17.65 -10.78 -1.58
CA ASP A 243 18.40 -12.00 -1.24
C ASP A 243 18.90 -11.98 0.22
N GLU A 244 19.40 -10.83 0.70
CA GLU A 244 19.80 -10.69 2.10
C GLU A 244 18.62 -10.84 3.07
N ILE A 245 17.47 -10.31 2.73
CA ILE A 245 16.24 -10.40 3.54
C ILE A 245 15.71 -11.84 3.60
N LEU A 246 15.73 -12.57 2.48
CA LEU A 246 15.27 -13.96 2.40
C LEU A 246 16.13 -14.93 3.23
N GLN A 247 17.33 -14.52 3.68
CA GLN A 247 18.17 -15.29 4.59
C GLN A 247 17.87 -15.02 6.08
N MET A 248 17.01 -14.03 6.39
CA MET A 248 16.67 -13.66 7.77
C MET A 248 15.53 -14.52 8.29
N ASP A 249 15.65 -14.95 9.55
CA ASP A 249 14.53 -15.52 10.29
C ASP A 249 13.56 -14.43 10.78
N LEU A 250 12.40 -14.85 11.30
CA LEU A 250 11.37 -13.92 11.78
C LEU A 250 11.89 -13.01 12.90
N GLU A 251 12.72 -13.51 13.80
CA GLU A 251 13.26 -12.73 14.91
C GLU A 251 14.18 -11.61 14.41
N GLN A 252 15.03 -11.91 13.41
CA GLN A 252 15.90 -10.94 12.77
C GLN A 252 15.09 -9.87 12.00
N LEU A 253 14.04 -10.29 11.29
CA LEU A 253 13.12 -9.37 10.61
C LEU A 253 12.42 -8.44 11.61
N MET A 254 11.93 -8.97 12.75
CA MET A 254 11.27 -8.20 13.80
C MET A 254 12.21 -7.18 14.46
N LYS A 255 13.47 -7.55 14.68
CA LYS A 255 14.50 -6.67 15.27
C LYS A 255 15.09 -5.66 14.28
N SER A 256 14.86 -5.83 12.99
CA SER A 256 15.39 -4.92 11.97
C SER A 256 14.82 -3.51 12.15
N PRO A 257 15.66 -2.47 12.25
CA PRO A 257 15.20 -1.08 12.37
C PRO A 257 14.51 -0.57 11.09
N TYR A 258 14.61 -1.33 10.01
CA TYR A 258 13.96 -1.02 8.74
C TYR A 258 12.62 -1.72 8.56
N ILE A 259 12.42 -2.91 9.16
CA ILE A 259 11.24 -3.76 8.98
C ILE A 259 10.32 -3.66 10.20
N GLY A 260 10.80 -4.11 11.36
CA GLY A 260 10.09 -4.06 12.64
C GLY A 260 8.93 -5.06 12.77
N GLU A 261 8.46 -5.25 14.00
CA GLU A 261 7.50 -6.28 14.40
C GLU A 261 6.22 -6.31 13.56
N ASN A 262 5.68 -5.14 13.23
CA ASN A 262 4.40 -5.04 12.50
C ASN A 262 4.49 -5.47 11.02
N ARG A 263 5.70 -5.45 10.44
CA ARG A 263 5.92 -5.78 9.03
C ARG A 263 6.59 -7.13 8.83
N ALA A 264 7.39 -7.59 9.78
CA ALA A 264 8.12 -8.85 9.69
C ALA A 264 7.25 -10.02 9.20
N PRO A 265 6.02 -10.27 9.72
CA PRO A 265 5.21 -11.41 9.30
C PRO A 265 4.76 -11.42 7.84
N ILE A 266 4.85 -10.29 7.15
CA ILE A 266 4.39 -10.15 5.76
C ILE A 266 5.51 -9.69 4.81
N PHE A 267 6.72 -9.51 5.31
CA PHE A 267 7.78 -8.84 4.56
C PHE A 267 8.46 -9.76 3.54
N VAL A 268 8.61 -11.04 3.88
CA VAL A 268 9.14 -12.07 2.96
C VAL A 268 8.23 -12.21 1.73
N ALA A 269 6.94 -12.41 1.93
CA ALA A 269 5.98 -12.48 0.83
C ALA A 269 5.99 -11.19 -0.01
N ALA A 270 6.10 -10.03 0.64
CA ALA A 270 6.21 -8.75 -0.06
C ALA A 270 7.48 -8.65 -0.93
N CYS A 271 8.60 -9.19 -0.48
CA CYS A 271 9.84 -9.24 -1.26
C CYS A 271 9.74 -10.18 -2.46
N ILE A 272 9.05 -11.31 -2.31
CA ILE A 272 8.85 -12.27 -3.42
C ILE A 272 7.92 -11.70 -4.51
N ILE A 273 6.91 -10.90 -4.11
CA ILE A 273 5.99 -10.25 -5.07
C ILE A 273 6.70 -9.09 -5.80
N PHE A 274 7.62 -8.39 -5.13
CA PHE A 274 8.32 -7.20 -5.64
C PHE A 274 9.36 -7.54 -6.69
#